data_4b61e14fa5f91cb227b36ce07ca6f666
#
_entry.id   4b61e14fa5f91cb227b36ce07ca6f666
#
_cell.length_a   1.000
_cell.length_b   1.000
_cell.length_c   1.000
_cell.angle_alpha   90.00
_cell.angle_beta   90.00
_cell.angle_gamma   90.00
#
_symmetry.space_group_name_H-M   'P 1'
#
loop_
_entity.id
_entity.type
_entity.pdbx_description
1 polymer ?
#
loop_
_entity_poly.entity_id
_entity_poly.type
_entity_poly.pdbx_seq_one_letter_code
_entity_poly.pdbx_strand_id
1 'polypeptide(L)'
;MVKCDKSPVAPASLKVEKLKGENGSYRGEDVVEQLKTDFHDKCYICELKGLQDPEIEHLVPHKGNLDLKFDWNNLFWSCGHCNSIKNQRKYDGKIINCCQEDPELHIQFLYTDNNIDVKPLDDHEETQMTAQLVDEVFNLRNTGMRVIKSAQRMKALQREMNIFFNELKRYQENKSETNKRRVVVRLKRSAAFAAFKRSYIRNKDEYAEFQEYVSLMK
;
A
#
# COMPACT_ATOMS: atom_id res chain seq x y z
N MET A 1 -1.10 1.13 -3.93
CA MET A 1 0.24 0.67 -3.51
C MET A 1 1.29 1.63 -4.04
N VAL A 2 2.30 1.95 -3.22
CA VAL A 2 3.49 2.73 -3.62
C VAL A 2 4.74 1.96 -3.26
N LYS A 3 5.87 2.31 -3.86
CA LYS A 3 7.19 1.80 -3.47
C LYS A 3 7.44 2.04 -1.99
N CYS A 4 7.92 1.03 -1.28
CA CYS A 4 8.32 1.08 0.12
C CYS A 4 9.80 0.72 0.26
N ASP A 5 10.54 1.54 1.02
CA ASP A 5 11.94 1.27 1.31
C ASP A 5 12.03 0.50 2.62
N LYS A 6 12.31 -0.79 2.52
CA LYS A 6 12.41 -1.68 3.66
C LYS A 6 13.84 -1.70 4.19
N SER A 7 14.00 -1.75 5.52
CA SER A 7 15.32 -1.90 6.15
C SER A 7 16.08 -3.08 5.54
N PRO A 8 17.34 -2.89 5.12
CA PRO A 8 18.15 -3.97 4.57
C PRO A 8 18.58 -4.99 5.63
N VAL A 9 18.48 -4.64 6.92
CA VAL A 9 18.86 -5.49 8.04
C VAL A 9 17.62 -6.13 8.63
N ALA A 10 17.57 -7.47 8.61
CA ALA A 10 16.49 -8.22 9.23
C ALA A 10 16.53 -8.10 10.76
N PRO A 11 15.36 -7.98 11.44
CA PRO A 11 15.28 -8.06 12.90
C PRO A 11 15.91 -9.33 13.47
N ALA A 12 16.64 -9.18 14.58
CA ALA A 12 17.45 -10.27 15.13
C ALA A 12 16.61 -11.46 15.63
N SER A 13 15.39 -11.19 16.11
CA SER A 13 14.49 -12.24 16.61
C SER A 13 14.14 -13.27 15.53
N LEU A 14 14.07 -12.89 14.25
CA LEU A 14 13.74 -13.82 13.15
C LEU A 14 14.72 -14.98 13.07
N LYS A 15 16.02 -14.70 13.24
CA LYS A 15 17.06 -15.74 13.24
C LYS A 15 16.92 -16.68 14.45
N VAL A 16 16.66 -16.13 15.62
CA VAL A 16 16.48 -16.91 16.86
C VAL A 16 15.22 -17.76 16.78
N GLU A 17 14.12 -17.19 16.35
CA GLU A 17 12.84 -17.87 16.23
C GLU A 17 12.86 -18.98 15.16
N LYS A 18 13.58 -18.77 14.06
CA LYS A 18 13.77 -19.80 13.02
C LYS A 18 14.39 -21.08 13.58
N LEU A 19 15.30 -20.98 14.55
CA LEU A 19 15.91 -22.16 15.19
C LEU A 19 14.93 -23.01 16.01
N LYS A 20 13.77 -22.44 16.39
CA LYS A 20 12.69 -23.17 17.08
C LYS A 20 11.79 -23.94 16.08
N GLY A 21 12.06 -23.87 14.77
CA GLY A 21 11.32 -24.55 13.72
C GLY A 21 9.87 -24.07 13.64
N GLU A 22 8.94 -25.02 13.57
CA GLU A 22 7.51 -24.71 13.45
C GLU A 22 6.95 -23.92 14.63
N ASN A 23 7.51 -24.10 15.83
CA ASN A 23 7.09 -23.41 17.05
C ASN A 23 7.60 -21.96 17.16
N GLY A 24 8.52 -21.54 16.28
CA GLY A 24 9.04 -20.17 16.28
C GLY A 24 8.01 -19.17 15.75
N SER A 25 8.06 -17.94 16.28
CA SER A 25 7.19 -16.84 15.92
C SER A 25 7.93 -15.80 15.06
N TYR A 26 7.35 -15.41 13.91
CA TYR A 26 7.83 -14.28 13.11
C TYR A 26 7.23 -12.93 13.57
N ARG A 27 6.55 -12.91 14.73
CA ARG A 27 5.86 -11.73 15.28
C ARG A 27 6.59 -11.15 16.50
N GLY A 28 7.93 -11.19 16.49
CA GLY A 28 8.75 -10.54 17.52
C GLY A 28 8.47 -9.03 17.56
N GLU A 29 8.65 -8.42 18.73
CA GLU A 29 8.44 -6.97 18.93
C GLU A 29 9.29 -6.14 17.95
N ASP A 30 10.57 -6.50 17.79
CA ASP A 30 11.49 -5.88 16.85
C ASP A 30 11.02 -5.99 15.38
N VAL A 31 10.38 -7.11 15.00
CA VAL A 31 9.80 -7.30 13.66
C VAL A 31 8.59 -6.38 13.46
N VAL A 32 7.70 -6.32 14.46
CA VAL A 32 6.49 -5.49 14.42
C VAL A 32 6.87 -4.01 14.31
N GLU A 33 7.80 -3.53 15.15
CA GLU A 33 8.23 -2.13 15.16
C GLU A 33 8.94 -1.75 13.86
N GLN A 34 9.81 -2.63 13.34
CA GLN A 34 10.53 -2.36 12.11
C GLN A 34 9.57 -2.33 10.90
N LEU A 35 8.65 -3.29 10.78
CA LEU A 35 7.66 -3.29 9.70
C LEU A 35 6.75 -2.06 9.77
N LYS A 36 6.27 -1.71 10.96
CA LYS A 36 5.47 -0.49 11.15
C LYS A 36 6.20 0.76 10.69
N THR A 37 7.50 0.85 10.99
CA THR A 37 8.36 1.98 10.58
C THR A 37 8.56 2.01 9.08
N ASP A 38 9.02 0.90 8.48
CA ASP A 38 9.34 0.80 7.06
C ASP A 38 8.11 1.05 6.17
N PHE A 39 6.94 0.59 6.58
CA PHE A 39 5.67 0.82 5.88
C PHE A 39 4.94 2.10 6.33
N HIS A 40 5.56 2.94 7.18
CA HIS A 40 5.00 4.21 7.66
C HIS A 40 3.64 4.07 8.36
N ASP A 41 3.44 2.95 9.07
CA ASP A 41 2.17 2.57 9.71
C ASP A 41 1.00 2.49 8.71
N LYS A 42 1.27 2.08 7.45
CA LYS A 42 0.28 1.90 6.38
C LYS A 42 0.20 0.44 5.96
N CYS A 43 -1.00 -0.02 5.67
CA CYS A 43 -1.18 -1.26 4.92
C CYS A 43 -0.54 -1.12 3.52
N TYR A 44 0.34 -2.06 3.15
CA TYR A 44 1.05 -2.01 1.86
C TYR A 44 0.12 -2.13 0.65
N ILE A 45 -1.07 -2.74 0.82
CA ILE A 45 -2.05 -2.92 -0.26
C ILE A 45 -2.98 -1.72 -0.39
N CYS A 46 -3.78 -1.41 0.65
CA CYS A 46 -4.80 -0.35 0.55
C CYS A 46 -4.32 1.04 0.97
N GLU A 47 -3.12 1.14 1.55
CA GLU A 47 -2.52 2.38 2.05
C GLU A 47 -3.31 3.10 3.17
N LEU A 48 -4.26 2.41 3.82
CA LEU A 48 -4.86 2.90 5.06
C LEU A 48 -3.77 3.04 6.11
N LYS A 49 -3.72 4.19 6.79
CA LYS A 49 -2.75 4.51 7.83
C LYS A 49 -3.38 4.45 9.23
N GLY A 50 -2.55 4.15 10.24
CA GLY A 50 -3.04 4.03 11.62
C GLY A 50 -3.92 2.80 11.79
N LEU A 51 -3.38 1.62 11.45
CA LEU A 51 -4.12 0.37 11.48
C LEU A 51 -4.52 0.01 12.91
N GLN A 52 -5.80 -0.33 13.11
CA GLN A 52 -6.29 -0.83 14.40
C GLN A 52 -6.15 -2.34 14.53
N ASP A 53 -6.09 -3.05 13.39
CA ASP A 53 -5.92 -4.50 13.28
C ASP A 53 -4.71 -4.84 12.37
N PRO A 54 -3.48 -4.42 12.75
CA PRO A 54 -2.31 -4.70 11.93
C PRO A 54 -1.97 -6.18 11.94
N GLU A 55 -1.55 -6.68 10.78
CA GLU A 55 -1.09 -8.06 10.60
C GLU A 55 0.26 -8.08 9.89
N ILE A 56 1.12 -9.03 10.27
CA ILE A 56 2.29 -9.39 9.49
C ILE A 56 1.86 -10.46 8.50
N GLU A 57 2.00 -10.15 7.22
CA GLU A 57 1.59 -10.99 6.12
C GLU A 57 2.82 -11.46 5.34
N HIS A 58 2.74 -12.66 4.77
CA HIS A 58 3.75 -13.18 3.85
C HIS A 58 3.35 -12.89 2.40
N LEU A 59 4.20 -12.15 1.66
CA LEU A 59 3.95 -11.89 0.24
C LEU A 59 3.78 -13.19 -0.54
N VAL A 60 4.69 -14.14 -0.31
CA VAL A 60 4.59 -15.52 -0.77
C VAL A 60 4.21 -16.40 0.41
N PRO A 61 3.05 -17.09 0.40
CA PRO A 61 2.61 -17.94 1.49
C PRO A 61 3.66 -19.00 1.83
N HIS A 62 4.05 -19.11 3.10
CA HIS A 62 5.15 -20.00 3.51
C HIS A 62 4.77 -21.49 3.51
N LYS A 63 3.50 -21.84 3.67
CA LYS A 63 2.98 -23.23 3.61
C LYS A 63 3.83 -24.26 4.38
N GLY A 64 4.35 -23.87 5.56
CA GLY A 64 5.23 -24.71 6.39
C GLY A 64 6.73 -24.59 6.06
N ASN A 65 7.12 -23.95 4.97
CA ASN A 65 8.52 -23.69 4.64
C ASN A 65 9.10 -22.65 5.60
N LEU A 66 10.07 -23.05 6.43
CA LEU A 66 10.71 -22.19 7.43
C LEU A 66 11.54 -21.07 6.81
N ASP A 67 12.14 -21.30 5.65
CA ASP A 67 12.90 -20.25 4.95
C ASP A 67 11.96 -19.11 4.54
N LEU A 68 10.81 -19.40 3.96
CA LEU A 68 9.80 -18.40 3.63
C LEU A 68 9.12 -17.80 4.86
N LYS A 69 8.92 -18.59 5.93
CA LYS A 69 8.26 -18.14 7.17
C LYS A 69 9.05 -17.05 7.87
N PHE A 70 10.38 -17.16 7.88
CA PHE A 70 11.28 -16.25 8.57
C PHE A 70 12.09 -15.35 7.64
N ASP A 71 11.77 -15.34 6.33
CA ASP A 71 12.39 -14.42 5.38
C ASP A 71 11.89 -13.00 5.60
N TRP A 72 12.78 -12.12 6.05
CA TRP A 72 12.49 -10.71 6.23
C TRP A 72 11.90 -10.06 4.96
N ASN A 73 12.42 -10.40 3.79
CA ASN A 73 11.95 -9.86 2.52
C ASN A 73 10.54 -10.35 2.13
N ASN A 74 10.05 -11.40 2.78
CA ASN A 74 8.72 -11.96 2.58
C ASN A 74 7.67 -11.45 3.59
N LEU A 75 8.07 -10.64 4.60
CA LEU A 75 7.16 -10.12 5.63
C LEU A 75 6.71 -8.70 5.30
N PHE A 76 5.40 -8.44 5.37
CA PHE A 76 4.77 -7.18 4.98
C PHE A 76 3.78 -6.69 6.04
N TRP A 77 3.66 -5.36 6.18
CA TRP A 77 2.69 -4.72 7.07
C TRP A 77 1.34 -4.56 6.39
N SER A 78 0.32 -5.26 6.85
CA SER A 78 -1.00 -5.30 6.25
C SER A 78 -2.10 -5.04 7.28
N CYS A 79 -3.30 -4.67 6.81
CA CYS A 79 -4.50 -4.73 7.65
C CYS A 79 -5.22 -6.08 7.43
N GLY A 80 -5.93 -6.56 8.45
CA GLY A 80 -6.61 -7.85 8.39
C GLY A 80 -7.60 -7.99 7.23
N HIS A 81 -8.21 -6.89 6.74
CA HIS A 81 -9.07 -6.93 5.56
C HIS A 81 -8.28 -7.29 4.29
N CYS A 82 -7.17 -6.57 4.03
CA CYS A 82 -6.35 -6.82 2.84
C CYS A 82 -5.71 -8.20 2.88
N ASN A 83 -5.18 -8.60 4.04
CA ASN A 83 -4.62 -9.93 4.24
C ASN A 83 -5.66 -11.02 3.96
N SER A 84 -6.88 -10.88 4.48
CA SER A 84 -7.98 -11.82 4.23
C SER A 84 -8.36 -11.95 2.75
N ILE A 85 -8.27 -10.87 1.95
CA ILE A 85 -8.55 -10.92 0.50
C ILE A 85 -7.37 -11.56 -0.23
N LYS A 86 -6.14 -11.15 0.08
CA LYS A 86 -4.92 -11.65 -0.57
C LYS A 86 -4.68 -13.14 -0.29
N ASN A 87 -5.14 -13.69 0.84
CA ASN A 87 -5.01 -15.13 1.17
C ASN A 87 -5.83 -16.07 0.25
N GLN A 88 -6.41 -15.57 -0.84
CA GLN A 88 -6.99 -16.41 -1.88
C GLN A 88 -5.87 -16.98 -2.77
N ARG A 89 -5.95 -18.29 -3.09
CA ARG A 89 -4.91 -19.00 -3.88
C ARG A 89 -4.53 -18.31 -5.19
N LYS A 90 -5.44 -17.56 -5.80
CA LYS A 90 -5.19 -16.84 -7.05
C LYS A 90 -4.09 -15.78 -6.94
N TYR A 91 -3.81 -15.28 -5.72
CA TYR A 91 -2.80 -14.26 -5.45
C TYR A 91 -1.46 -14.83 -4.95
N ASP A 92 -1.36 -16.15 -4.73
CA ASP A 92 -0.15 -16.78 -4.20
C ASP A 92 1.07 -16.53 -5.09
N GLY A 93 2.03 -15.70 -4.61
CA GLY A 93 3.26 -15.38 -5.32
C GLY A 93 3.10 -14.54 -6.60
N LYS A 94 1.93 -13.93 -6.81
CA LYS A 94 1.57 -13.21 -8.04
C LYS A 94 1.29 -11.72 -7.80
N ILE A 95 1.80 -11.18 -6.71
CA ILE A 95 1.61 -9.77 -6.35
C ILE A 95 2.95 -9.06 -6.44
N ILE A 96 2.96 -7.87 -7.04
CA ILE A 96 4.15 -7.01 -7.13
C ILE A 96 4.74 -6.80 -5.73
N ASN A 97 6.03 -7.09 -5.59
CA ASN A 97 6.79 -6.77 -4.39
C ASN A 97 7.10 -5.27 -4.36
N CYS A 98 6.30 -4.49 -3.65
CA CYS A 98 6.47 -3.04 -3.59
C CYS A 98 7.76 -2.57 -2.89
N CYS A 99 8.53 -3.49 -2.29
CA CYS A 99 9.86 -3.17 -1.77
C CYS A 99 10.98 -3.35 -2.81
N GLN A 100 10.72 -4.12 -3.87
CA GLN A 100 11.67 -4.35 -4.95
C GLN A 100 11.35 -3.50 -6.18
N GLU A 101 10.07 -3.35 -6.51
CA GLU A 101 9.59 -2.67 -7.68
C GLU A 101 8.56 -1.59 -7.32
N ASP A 102 8.48 -0.51 -8.12
CA ASP A 102 7.49 0.54 -7.88
C ASP A 102 6.16 0.17 -8.55
N PRO A 103 5.11 -0.15 -7.77
CA PRO A 103 3.81 -0.50 -8.35
C PRO A 103 3.20 0.61 -9.22
N GLU A 104 3.59 1.87 -9.01
CA GLU A 104 3.10 3.00 -9.81
C GLU A 104 3.63 3.01 -11.25
N LEU A 105 4.67 2.22 -11.58
CA LEU A 105 5.15 1.99 -12.96
C LEU A 105 4.21 1.07 -13.74
N HIS A 106 3.52 0.18 -13.05
CA HIS A 106 2.74 -0.93 -13.63
C HIS A 106 1.24 -0.75 -13.46
N ILE A 107 0.81 0.10 -12.53
CA ILE A 107 -0.60 0.25 -12.18
C ILE A 107 -0.97 1.73 -12.13
N GLN A 108 -2.05 2.09 -12.82
CA GLN A 108 -2.68 3.39 -12.71
C GLN A 108 -3.81 3.32 -11.67
N PHE A 109 -3.76 4.23 -10.69
CA PHE A 109 -4.76 4.37 -9.62
C PHE A 109 -5.64 5.58 -9.91
N LEU A 110 -6.88 5.36 -10.32
CA LEU A 110 -7.81 6.43 -10.65
C LEU A 110 -8.85 6.61 -9.53
N TYR A 111 -9.17 7.85 -9.24
CA TYR A 111 -10.25 8.22 -8.33
C TYR A 111 -11.12 9.29 -9.01
N THR A 112 -12.35 8.93 -9.33
CA THR A 112 -13.30 9.79 -10.05
C THR A 112 -14.70 9.58 -9.47
N ASP A 113 -15.41 10.66 -9.19
CA ASP A 113 -16.81 10.63 -8.71
C ASP A 113 -17.04 9.70 -7.51
N ASN A 114 -16.11 9.77 -6.54
CA ASN A 114 -16.10 8.91 -5.35
C ASN A 114 -15.94 7.41 -5.61
N ASN A 115 -15.55 7.01 -6.80
CA ASN A 115 -15.23 5.64 -7.18
C ASN A 115 -13.76 5.49 -7.50
N ILE A 116 -13.27 4.26 -7.47
CA ILE A 116 -11.93 3.91 -7.94
C ILE A 116 -12.00 3.09 -9.22
N ASP A 117 -10.93 3.21 -10.00
CA ASP A 117 -10.63 2.33 -11.12
C ASP A 117 -9.11 2.06 -11.07
N VAL A 118 -8.72 0.80 -11.01
CA VAL A 118 -7.33 0.36 -10.88
C VAL A 118 -6.95 -0.39 -12.15
N LYS A 119 -6.13 0.25 -12.99
CA LYS A 119 -5.80 -0.26 -14.32
C LYS A 119 -4.37 -0.81 -14.37
N PRO A 120 -4.18 -2.06 -14.80
CA PRO A 120 -2.86 -2.53 -15.17
C PRO A 120 -2.36 -1.77 -16.40
N LEU A 121 -1.07 -1.46 -16.44
CA LEU A 121 -0.42 -0.75 -17.54
C LEU A 121 0.39 -1.68 -18.47
N ASP A 122 0.51 -2.95 -18.09
CA ASP A 122 1.17 -4.00 -18.87
C ASP A 122 0.45 -5.34 -18.66
N ASP A 123 0.88 -6.36 -19.43
CA ASP A 123 0.26 -7.69 -19.44
C ASP A 123 0.95 -8.71 -18.51
N HIS A 124 1.89 -8.29 -17.66
CA HIS A 124 2.53 -9.17 -16.69
C HIS A 124 1.52 -9.70 -15.67
N GLU A 125 1.63 -10.98 -15.30
CA GLU A 125 0.69 -11.61 -14.39
C GLU A 125 0.62 -10.90 -13.04
N GLU A 126 1.78 -10.50 -12.50
CA GLU A 126 1.87 -9.79 -11.23
C GLU A 126 1.18 -8.43 -11.27
N THR A 127 1.26 -7.73 -12.41
CA THR A 127 0.56 -6.46 -12.63
C THR A 127 -0.95 -6.65 -12.61
N GLN A 128 -1.46 -7.62 -13.39
CA GLN A 128 -2.88 -7.94 -13.48
C GLN A 128 -3.44 -8.37 -12.12
N MET A 129 -2.74 -9.27 -11.42
CA MET A 129 -3.18 -9.77 -10.12
C MET A 129 -3.11 -8.70 -9.03
N THR A 130 -2.12 -7.82 -9.06
CA THR A 130 -2.02 -6.71 -8.10
C THR A 130 -3.12 -5.68 -8.33
N ALA A 131 -3.40 -5.32 -9.57
CA ALA A 131 -4.50 -4.41 -9.92
C ALA A 131 -5.84 -4.99 -9.45
N GLN A 132 -6.10 -6.27 -9.73
CA GLN A 132 -7.30 -6.97 -9.29
C GLN A 132 -7.41 -7.04 -7.77
N LEU A 133 -6.30 -7.31 -7.05
CA LEU A 133 -6.28 -7.33 -5.58
C LEU A 133 -6.68 -5.97 -5.00
N VAL A 134 -6.09 -4.89 -5.51
CA VAL A 134 -6.41 -3.53 -5.04
C VAL A 134 -7.87 -3.19 -5.34
N ASP A 135 -8.37 -3.51 -6.54
CA ASP A 135 -9.79 -3.30 -6.87
C ASP A 135 -10.71 -4.05 -5.90
N GLU A 136 -10.46 -5.33 -5.65
CA GLU A 136 -11.27 -6.15 -4.73
C GLU A 136 -11.26 -5.62 -3.29
N VAL A 137 -10.17 -5.02 -2.83
CA VAL A 137 -10.07 -4.44 -1.49
C VAL A 137 -11.08 -3.31 -1.29
N PHE A 138 -11.34 -2.52 -2.31
CA PHE A 138 -12.28 -1.39 -2.24
C PHE A 138 -13.68 -1.74 -2.74
N ASN A 139 -13.80 -2.62 -3.73
CA ASN A 139 -15.05 -2.87 -4.48
C ASN A 139 -15.67 -4.26 -4.22
N LEU A 140 -15.14 -5.08 -3.32
CA LEU A 140 -15.60 -6.45 -3.11
C LEU A 140 -17.07 -6.54 -2.67
N ARG A 141 -17.89 -7.26 -3.44
CA ARG A 141 -19.34 -7.38 -3.23
C ARG A 141 -19.79 -8.73 -2.65
N ASN A 142 -18.89 -9.68 -2.39
CA ASN A 142 -19.25 -11.09 -2.28
C ASN A 142 -19.61 -11.62 -0.88
N THR A 143 -19.40 -10.88 0.21
CA THR A 143 -19.85 -11.28 1.56
C THR A 143 -20.18 -10.04 2.39
N GLY A 144 -21.23 -10.11 3.23
CA GLY A 144 -21.69 -8.96 4.02
C GLY A 144 -20.60 -8.27 4.84
N MET A 145 -19.75 -9.02 5.54
CA MET A 145 -18.67 -8.45 6.34
C MET A 145 -17.56 -7.82 5.49
N ARG A 146 -17.22 -8.42 4.33
CA ARG A 146 -16.23 -7.85 3.41
C ARG A 146 -16.74 -6.58 2.75
N VAL A 147 -18.03 -6.52 2.40
CA VAL A 147 -18.67 -5.29 1.88
C VAL A 147 -18.56 -4.14 2.87
N ILE A 148 -18.80 -4.39 4.16
CA ILE A 148 -18.66 -3.37 5.22
C ILE A 148 -17.21 -2.87 5.29
N LYS A 149 -16.24 -3.79 5.31
CA LYS A 149 -14.82 -3.44 5.40
C LYS A 149 -14.33 -2.69 4.15
N SER A 150 -14.74 -3.09 2.95
CA SER A 150 -14.44 -2.37 1.70
C SER A 150 -15.06 -0.98 1.69
N ALA A 151 -16.32 -0.83 2.13
CA ALA A 151 -16.97 0.47 2.26
C ALA A 151 -16.25 1.40 3.26
N GLN A 152 -15.72 0.86 4.36
CA GLN A 152 -14.90 1.63 5.30
C GLN A 152 -13.60 2.12 4.66
N ARG A 153 -12.91 1.28 3.83
CA ARG A 153 -11.70 1.70 3.09
C ARG A 153 -12.04 2.77 2.05
N MET A 154 -13.14 2.58 1.33
CA MET A 154 -13.62 3.60 0.38
C MET A 154 -13.92 4.92 1.07
N LYS A 155 -14.63 4.92 2.21
CA LYS A 155 -14.90 6.14 2.99
C LYS A 155 -13.61 6.80 3.51
N ALA A 156 -12.62 6.02 3.91
CA ALA A 156 -11.32 6.55 4.33
C ALA A 156 -10.57 7.20 3.17
N LEU A 157 -10.56 6.55 2.00
CA LEU A 157 -9.99 7.11 0.77
C LEU A 157 -10.71 8.42 0.38
N GLN A 158 -12.04 8.43 0.35
CA GLN A 158 -12.83 9.62 0.03
C GLN A 158 -12.47 10.81 0.94
N ARG A 159 -12.36 10.58 2.26
CA ARG A 159 -11.95 11.63 3.21
C ARG A 159 -10.56 12.18 2.88
N GLU A 160 -9.59 11.31 2.61
CA GLU A 160 -8.23 11.70 2.28
C GLU A 160 -8.13 12.43 0.93
N MET A 161 -8.90 11.99 -0.08
CA MET A 161 -8.96 12.69 -1.37
C MET A 161 -9.62 14.06 -1.22
N ASN A 162 -10.69 14.19 -0.43
CA ASN A 162 -11.32 15.48 -0.16
C ASN A 162 -10.36 16.46 0.55
N ILE A 163 -9.58 15.98 1.53
CA ILE A 163 -8.55 16.79 2.17
C ILE A 163 -7.51 17.24 1.12
N PHE A 164 -7.05 16.32 0.28
CA PHE A 164 -6.09 16.60 -0.76
C PHE A 164 -6.60 17.63 -1.78
N PHE A 165 -7.83 17.50 -2.25
CA PHE A 165 -8.46 18.45 -3.17
C PHE A 165 -8.64 19.84 -2.53
N ASN A 166 -8.98 19.91 -1.25
CA ASN A 166 -9.04 21.17 -0.52
C ASN A 166 -7.67 21.85 -0.42
N GLU A 167 -6.58 21.09 -0.22
CA GLU A 167 -5.23 21.68 -0.21
C GLU A 167 -4.81 22.15 -1.62
N LEU A 168 -5.16 21.41 -2.68
CA LEU A 168 -4.95 21.87 -4.07
C LEU A 168 -5.71 23.16 -4.35
N LYS A 169 -7.00 23.24 -3.99
CA LYS A 169 -7.81 24.45 -4.15
C LYS A 169 -7.22 25.64 -3.42
N ARG A 170 -6.83 25.47 -2.15
CA ARG A 170 -6.15 26.53 -1.37
C ARG A 170 -4.87 27.00 -2.04
N TYR A 171 -4.10 26.10 -2.60
CA TYR A 171 -2.90 26.44 -3.34
C TYR A 171 -3.21 27.21 -4.63
N GLN A 172 -4.24 26.83 -5.37
CA GLN A 172 -4.69 27.56 -6.57
C GLN A 172 -5.16 28.98 -6.24
N GLU A 173 -5.88 29.16 -5.13
CA GLU A 173 -6.34 30.47 -4.65
C GLU A 173 -5.20 31.36 -4.13
N ASN A 174 -4.18 30.73 -3.52
CA ASN A 174 -2.99 31.44 -2.99
C ASN A 174 -1.75 30.54 -3.13
N LYS A 175 -0.93 30.82 -4.15
CA LYS A 175 0.32 30.08 -4.48
C LYS A 175 1.48 30.39 -3.52
N SER A 176 1.22 30.33 -2.20
CA SER A 176 2.26 30.50 -1.18
C SER A 176 3.05 29.21 -0.95
N GLU A 177 4.31 29.31 -0.51
CA GLU A 177 5.14 28.17 -0.14
C GLU A 177 4.51 27.31 0.97
N THR A 178 3.75 27.91 1.89
CA THR A 178 3.03 27.20 2.93
C THR A 178 1.96 26.29 2.32
N ASN A 179 1.18 26.78 1.37
CA ASN A 179 0.15 25.98 0.71
C ASN A 179 0.78 24.92 -0.21
N LYS A 180 1.89 25.24 -0.90
CA LYS A 180 2.66 24.27 -1.67
C LYS A 180 3.11 23.09 -0.80
N ARG A 181 3.72 23.36 0.37
CA ARG A 181 4.16 22.33 1.32
C ARG A 181 3.03 21.42 1.77
N ARG A 182 1.81 21.94 1.99
CA ARG A 182 0.64 21.14 2.38
C ARG A 182 0.29 20.11 1.31
N VAL A 183 0.29 20.51 0.04
CA VAL A 183 0.07 19.61 -1.08
C VAL A 183 1.20 18.57 -1.15
N VAL A 184 2.47 19.00 -1.12
CA VAL A 184 3.65 18.11 -1.21
C VAL A 184 3.65 17.03 -0.12
N VAL A 185 3.27 17.40 1.12
CA VAL A 185 3.17 16.41 2.21
C VAL A 185 2.15 15.31 1.88
N ARG A 186 1.05 15.63 1.18
CA ARG A 186 0.04 14.65 0.76
C ARG A 186 0.51 13.76 -0.40
N LEU A 187 1.52 14.19 -1.15
CA LEU A 187 2.10 13.43 -2.27
C LEU A 187 3.25 12.51 -1.85
N LYS A 188 3.76 12.61 -0.62
CA LYS A 188 4.80 11.71 -0.11
C LYS A 188 4.30 10.27 -0.11
N ARG A 189 5.17 9.31 -0.44
CA ARG A 189 4.86 7.87 -0.37
C ARG A 189 4.46 7.43 1.04
N SER A 190 4.88 8.15 2.07
CA SER A 190 4.46 7.93 3.47
C SER A 190 3.04 8.44 3.80
N ALA A 191 2.38 9.19 2.92
CA ALA A 191 1.01 9.65 3.13
C ALA A 191 0.00 8.53 2.91
N ALA A 192 -1.15 8.60 3.61
CA ALA A 192 -2.26 7.66 3.36
C ALA A 192 -2.76 7.79 1.92
N PHE A 193 -3.07 6.67 1.27
CA PHE A 193 -3.58 6.60 -0.10
C PHE A 193 -2.75 7.41 -1.11
N ALA A 194 -1.43 7.35 -0.98
CA ALA A 194 -0.50 8.13 -1.78
C ALA A 194 -0.61 7.81 -3.28
N ALA A 195 -0.78 6.52 -3.65
CA ALA A 195 -0.87 6.10 -5.04
C ALA A 195 -1.99 6.84 -5.80
N PHE A 196 -3.18 6.99 -5.21
CA PHE A 196 -4.30 7.71 -5.82
C PHE A 196 -4.02 9.21 -5.97
N LYS A 197 -3.46 9.87 -4.95
CA LYS A 197 -3.11 11.30 -4.99
C LYS A 197 -2.02 11.60 -6.01
N ARG A 198 -0.98 10.76 -6.04
CA ARG A 198 0.14 10.85 -6.98
C ARG A 198 -0.32 10.59 -8.41
N SER A 199 -1.13 9.57 -8.64
CA SER A 199 -1.73 9.29 -9.95
C SER A 199 -2.64 10.43 -10.42
N TYR A 200 -3.41 11.05 -9.51
CA TYR A 200 -4.23 12.23 -9.84
C TYR A 200 -3.39 13.39 -10.39
N ILE A 201 -2.26 13.70 -9.74
CA ILE A 201 -1.33 14.76 -10.19
C ILE A 201 -0.69 14.40 -11.54
N ARG A 202 -0.21 13.16 -11.72
CA ARG A 202 0.43 12.73 -12.99
C ARG A 202 -0.48 12.84 -14.20
N ASN A 203 -1.79 12.70 -14.00
CA ASN A 203 -2.79 12.74 -15.08
C ASN A 203 -3.36 14.16 -15.32
N LYS A 204 -2.76 15.21 -14.76
CA LYS A 204 -3.27 16.57 -14.79
C LYS A 204 -2.17 17.58 -15.10
N ASP A 205 -2.15 18.11 -16.33
CA ASP A 205 -1.17 19.12 -16.76
C ASP A 205 -1.27 20.43 -15.97
N GLU A 206 -2.46 20.73 -15.44
CA GLU A 206 -2.71 21.93 -14.62
C GLU A 206 -1.91 21.97 -13.30
N TYR A 207 -1.29 20.84 -12.91
CA TYR A 207 -0.45 20.70 -11.72
C TYR A 207 1.03 20.45 -12.07
N ALA A 208 1.53 21.08 -13.13
CA ALA A 208 2.93 20.94 -13.61
C ALA A 208 3.96 21.14 -12.51
N GLU A 209 3.71 22.09 -11.59
CA GLU A 209 4.60 22.43 -10.45
C GLU A 209 4.71 21.32 -9.39
N PHE A 210 3.86 20.27 -9.46
CA PHE A 210 3.91 19.13 -8.57
C PHE A 210 4.42 17.85 -9.24
N GLN A 211 4.68 17.85 -10.55
CA GLN A 211 5.11 16.66 -11.30
C GLN A 211 6.43 16.09 -10.78
N GLU A 212 7.36 16.93 -10.34
CA GLU A 212 8.64 16.50 -9.75
C GLU A 212 8.46 15.61 -8.50
N TYR A 213 7.40 15.84 -7.69
CA TYR A 213 7.11 15.08 -6.47
C TYR A 213 6.43 13.74 -6.72
N VAL A 214 5.94 13.50 -7.93
CA VAL A 214 5.21 12.29 -8.32
C VAL A 214 5.90 11.53 -9.45
N SER A 215 7.09 11.96 -9.85
CA SER A 215 7.90 11.29 -10.86
C SER A 215 8.13 9.82 -10.46
N LEU A 216 8.09 8.95 -11.47
CA LEU A 216 8.39 7.53 -11.32
C LEU A 216 9.89 7.35 -11.54
N MET A 217 10.59 6.81 -10.54
CA MET A 217 11.98 6.40 -10.73
C MET A 217 11.97 5.03 -11.41
N LYS A 218 12.62 4.95 -12.54
CA LYS A 218 12.91 3.68 -13.23
C LYS A 218 14.00 2.93 -12.48
#